data_4ed7e8d1b92e19d5c9476cc6d586029e
#
_entry.id   4ed7e8d1b92e19d5c9476cc6d586029e
#
_cell.length_a   1.000
_cell.length_b   1.000
_cell.length_c   1.000
_cell.angle_alpha   90.00
_cell.angle_beta   90.00
_cell.angle_gamma   90.00
#
_symmetry.space_group_name_H-M   'P 1'
#
loop_
_entity.id
_entity.type
_entity.pdbx_description
1 polymer ?
#
loop_
_entity_poly.entity_id
_entity_poly.type
_entity_poly.pdbx_seq_one_letter_code
_entity_poly.pdbx_strand_id
1 'polypeptide(L)'
;MAQGVHKITEDFEKSLCDYTGAPYAIALDNMSNALFLALYYENYVVGRIETDTITIPSKTYPSVPCEIIHAGLKVNFEKVEGNTIKGAYQLKPTRVWDSALSFTSNMYIPNTHMCVSFTGPYKTLKLSKGGAILTDDYEAMLWFKRARFSGRRETSYHDDYFDMIGWNFYMMPELAARGLLMMTQFYNIDGTPKHNEDLELPYPDLS
;
A
#
# COMPACT_ATOMS: atom_id res chain seq x y z
N MET A 1 -17.53 -0.57 23.22
CA MET A 1 -17.23 -1.96 22.75
C MET A 1 -16.83 -2.06 21.27
N ALA A 2 -16.80 -0.96 20.51
CA ALA A 2 -16.26 -0.95 19.14
C ALA A 2 -14.72 -0.92 19.06
N GLN A 3 -14.02 -0.63 20.15
CA GLN A 3 -12.55 -0.49 20.20
C GLN A 3 -11.76 -1.79 19.86
N GLY A 4 -12.36 -2.97 20.03
CA GLY A 4 -11.61 -4.22 19.86
C GLY A 4 -11.32 -4.64 18.42
N VAL A 5 -12.20 -4.30 17.46
CA VAL A 5 -12.07 -4.76 16.07
C VAL A 5 -11.02 -3.95 15.31
N HIS A 6 -10.98 -2.63 15.52
CA HIS A 6 -9.98 -1.77 14.90
C HIS A 6 -8.59 -1.93 15.52
N LYS A 7 -8.53 -2.26 16.81
CA LYS A 7 -7.27 -2.40 17.56
C LYS A 7 -6.30 -3.40 16.93
N ILE A 8 -6.78 -4.54 16.46
CA ILE A 8 -5.89 -5.55 15.84
C ILE A 8 -5.30 -5.07 14.52
N THR A 9 -6.06 -4.27 13.76
CA THR A 9 -5.56 -3.65 12.52
C THR A 9 -4.53 -2.57 12.83
N GLU A 10 -4.76 -1.74 13.87
CA GLU A 10 -3.79 -0.76 14.33
C GLU A 10 -2.48 -1.41 14.82
N ASP A 11 -2.57 -2.51 15.54
CA ASP A 11 -1.40 -3.25 16.02
C ASP A 11 -0.60 -3.84 14.84
N PHE A 12 -1.29 -4.33 13.81
CA PHE A 12 -0.64 -4.77 12.57
C PHE A 12 0.01 -3.59 11.83
N GLU A 13 -0.68 -2.47 11.66
CA GLU A 13 -0.14 -1.24 11.06
C GLU A 13 1.10 -0.76 11.81
N LYS A 14 1.06 -0.77 13.14
CA LYS A 14 2.23 -0.44 13.95
C LYS A 14 3.40 -1.40 13.70
N SER A 15 3.15 -2.70 13.60
CA SER A 15 4.22 -3.68 13.31
C SER A 15 4.83 -3.49 11.92
N LEU A 16 4.04 -3.02 10.94
CA LEU A 16 4.55 -2.63 9.62
C LEU A 16 5.46 -1.39 9.72
N CYS A 17 5.04 -0.37 10.48
CA CYS A 17 5.87 0.82 10.74
C CYS A 17 7.20 0.43 11.40
N ASP A 18 7.14 -0.34 12.48
CA ASP A 18 8.33 -0.76 13.24
C ASP A 18 9.33 -1.55 12.36
N TYR A 19 8.84 -2.31 11.39
CA TYR A 19 9.68 -3.09 10.50
C TYR A 19 10.21 -2.29 9.31
N THR A 20 9.36 -1.54 8.62
CA THR A 20 9.69 -0.85 7.38
C THR A 20 10.36 0.49 7.58
N GLY A 21 10.28 1.07 8.77
CA GLY A 21 10.75 2.42 9.08
C GLY A 21 9.81 3.54 8.62
N ALA A 22 8.62 3.20 8.11
CA ALA A 22 7.62 4.19 7.75
C ALA A 22 6.96 4.80 9.01
N PRO A 23 6.76 6.12 9.08
CA PRO A 23 6.03 6.76 10.18
C PRO A 23 4.59 6.27 10.32
N TYR A 24 3.91 6.00 9.21
CA TYR A 24 2.53 5.53 9.17
C TYR A 24 2.36 4.39 8.17
N ALA A 25 1.50 3.44 8.52
CA ALA A 25 1.04 2.36 7.65
C ALA A 25 -0.49 2.28 7.68
N ILE A 26 -1.11 2.09 6.54
CA ILE A 26 -2.55 1.94 6.39
C ILE A 26 -2.84 0.61 5.70
N ALA A 27 -3.33 -0.36 6.46
CA ALA A 27 -3.65 -1.69 5.94
C ALA A 27 -4.94 -1.68 5.12
N LEU A 28 -4.88 -2.31 3.96
CA LEU A 28 -6.00 -2.43 3.01
C LEU A 28 -6.23 -3.89 2.61
N ASP A 29 -7.38 -4.15 2.03
CA ASP A 29 -7.77 -5.47 1.55
C ASP A 29 -6.87 -6.01 0.44
N ASN A 30 -6.22 -5.14 -0.35
CA ASN A 30 -5.21 -5.48 -1.36
C ASN A 30 -4.38 -4.26 -1.77
N MET A 31 -3.25 -4.51 -2.46
CA MET A 31 -2.37 -3.44 -2.92
C MET A 31 -2.92 -2.66 -4.12
N SER A 32 -3.73 -3.27 -4.98
CA SER A 32 -4.34 -2.53 -6.10
C SER A 32 -5.17 -1.36 -5.56
N ASN A 33 -6.01 -1.61 -4.56
CA ASN A 33 -6.76 -0.56 -3.88
C ASN A 33 -5.85 0.45 -3.16
N ALA A 34 -4.68 0.02 -2.67
CA ALA A 34 -3.68 0.94 -2.10
C ALA A 34 -3.13 1.90 -3.16
N LEU A 35 -2.76 1.39 -4.34
CA LEU A 35 -2.31 2.20 -5.48
C LEU A 35 -3.40 3.18 -5.94
N PHE A 36 -4.63 2.69 -6.09
CA PHE A 36 -5.77 3.54 -6.44
C PHE A 36 -5.95 4.69 -5.45
N LEU A 37 -6.02 4.40 -4.14
CA LEU A 37 -6.21 5.44 -3.12
C LEU A 37 -5.06 6.45 -3.10
N ALA A 38 -3.82 5.99 -3.22
CA ALA A 38 -2.65 6.86 -3.24
C ALA A 38 -2.66 7.79 -4.47
N LEU A 39 -2.97 7.28 -5.65
CA LEU A 39 -3.12 8.07 -6.88
C LEU A 39 -4.29 9.03 -6.80
N TYR A 40 -5.44 8.58 -6.28
CA TYR A 40 -6.63 9.41 -6.11
C TYR A 40 -6.35 10.57 -5.15
N TYR A 41 -5.65 10.32 -4.05
CA TYR A 41 -5.24 11.35 -3.09
C TYR A 41 -4.35 12.40 -3.75
N GLU A 42 -3.30 11.98 -4.43
CA GLU A 42 -2.37 12.88 -5.12
C GLU A 42 -3.07 13.71 -6.22
N ASN A 43 -4.00 13.10 -6.97
CA ASN A 43 -4.68 13.75 -8.08
C ASN A 43 -5.83 14.66 -7.64
N TYR A 44 -6.77 14.14 -6.85
CA TYR A 44 -8.03 14.83 -6.58
C TYR A 44 -8.11 15.51 -5.21
N VAL A 45 -7.34 15.06 -4.23
CA VAL A 45 -7.39 15.65 -2.89
C VAL A 45 -6.35 16.75 -2.73
N VAL A 46 -5.12 16.46 -3.14
CA VAL A 46 -4.00 17.40 -3.03
C VAL A 46 -3.80 18.20 -4.32
N GLY A 47 -4.14 17.62 -5.47
CA GLY A 47 -3.95 18.28 -6.79
C GLY A 47 -2.48 18.46 -7.16
N ARG A 48 -1.61 17.51 -6.78
CA ARG A 48 -0.17 17.58 -7.08
C ARG A 48 0.23 17.02 -8.43
N ILE A 49 -0.65 16.25 -9.08
CA ILE A 49 -0.34 15.65 -10.37
C ILE A 49 -0.58 16.70 -11.46
N GLU A 50 0.50 17.28 -11.97
CA GLU A 50 0.45 18.32 -13.00
C GLU A 50 0.23 17.78 -14.42
N THR A 51 0.35 16.46 -14.60
CA THR A 51 0.13 15.76 -15.88
C THR A 51 -0.96 14.72 -15.75
N ASP A 52 -1.74 14.52 -16.80
CA ASP A 52 -2.75 13.44 -16.83
C ASP A 52 -2.15 12.05 -17.12
N THR A 53 -0.84 11.97 -17.35
CA THR A 53 -0.16 10.77 -17.82
C THR A 53 0.88 10.28 -16.82
N ILE A 54 0.72 9.03 -16.38
CA ILE A 54 1.62 8.34 -15.45
C ILE A 54 2.48 7.34 -16.22
N THR A 55 3.80 7.46 -16.06
CA THR A 55 4.76 6.54 -16.66
C THR A 55 5.13 5.42 -15.70
N ILE A 56 4.99 4.19 -16.16
CA ILE A 56 5.32 2.96 -15.44
C ILE A 56 6.14 2.03 -16.33
N PRO A 57 6.88 1.06 -15.75
CA PRO A 57 7.54 0.00 -16.52
C PRO A 57 6.55 -0.78 -17.38
N SER A 58 6.94 -1.12 -18.63
CA SER A 58 6.08 -1.94 -19.50
C SER A 58 5.84 -3.34 -18.94
N LYS A 59 6.76 -3.85 -18.14
CA LYS A 59 6.63 -5.13 -17.41
C LYS A 59 6.18 -4.85 -15.99
N THR A 60 4.91 -5.03 -15.73
CA THR A 60 4.30 -4.84 -14.42
C THR A 60 3.08 -5.74 -14.24
N TYR A 61 2.58 -5.81 -13.00
CA TYR A 61 1.35 -6.55 -12.74
C TYR A 61 0.15 -5.83 -13.39
N PRO A 62 -0.76 -6.54 -14.09
CA PRO A 62 -1.83 -5.92 -14.88
C PRO A 62 -2.76 -4.98 -14.12
N SER A 63 -2.89 -5.11 -12.80
CA SER A 63 -3.73 -4.17 -12.03
C SER A 63 -3.12 -2.76 -11.97
N VAL A 64 -1.80 -2.58 -12.10
CA VAL A 64 -1.18 -1.26 -11.97
C VAL A 64 -1.70 -0.26 -13.00
N PRO A 65 -1.66 -0.54 -14.32
CA PRO A 65 -2.27 0.35 -15.30
C PRO A 65 -3.78 0.51 -15.10
N CYS A 66 -4.49 -0.53 -14.65
CA CYS A 66 -5.92 -0.42 -14.34
C CYS A 66 -6.19 0.62 -13.26
N GLU A 67 -5.42 0.62 -12.17
CA GLU A 67 -5.64 1.56 -11.06
C GLU A 67 -5.24 3.00 -11.42
N ILE A 68 -4.28 3.19 -12.32
CA ILE A 68 -3.98 4.51 -12.90
C ILE A 68 -5.21 5.04 -13.67
N ILE A 69 -5.82 4.19 -14.51
CA ILE A 69 -7.02 4.55 -15.29
C ILE A 69 -8.22 4.80 -14.36
N HIS A 70 -8.43 3.96 -13.35
CA HIS A 70 -9.49 4.15 -12.35
C HIS A 70 -9.33 5.47 -11.57
N ALA A 71 -8.09 5.91 -11.34
CA ALA A 71 -7.80 7.21 -10.75
C ALA A 71 -7.96 8.39 -11.73
N GLY A 72 -8.53 8.16 -12.93
CA GLY A 72 -8.80 9.21 -13.94
C GLY A 72 -7.55 9.68 -14.69
N LEU A 73 -6.48 8.90 -14.68
CA LEU A 73 -5.19 9.22 -15.29
C LEU A 73 -4.94 8.36 -16.54
N LYS A 74 -3.98 8.75 -17.35
CA LYS A 74 -3.52 7.99 -18.53
C LYS A 74 -2.23 7.25 -18.20
N VAL A 75 -2.01 6.14 -18.91
CA VAL A 75 -0.80 5.31 -18.77
C VAL A 75 0.14 5.56 -19.93
N ASN A 76 1.43 5.73 -19.62
CA ASN A 76 2.53 5.62 -20.55
C ASN A 76 3.47 4.50 -20.10
N PHE A 77 3.87 3.62 -21.02
CA PHE A 77 4.78 2.53 -20.71
C PHE A 77 6.22 2.88 -21.09
N GLU A 78 7.11 2.80 -20.09
CA GLU A 78 8.56 2.86 -20.31
C GLU A 78 9.09 1.44 -20.54
N LYS A 79 9.71 1.21 -21.68
CA LYS A 79 10.21 -0.11 -22.05
C LYS A 79 11.30 -0.57 -21.09
N VAL A 80 11.16 -1.78 -20.56
CA VAL A 80 12.12 -2.41 -19.65
C VAL A 80 12.89 -3.49 -20.40
N GLU A 81 14.23 -3.43 -20.33
CA GLU A 81 15.10 -4.49 -20.83
C GLU A 81 15.04 -5.74 -19.93
N GLY A 82 15.35 -6.90 -20.51
CA GLY A 82 15.29 -8.18 -19.79
C GLY A 82 13.88 -8.76 -19.68
N ASN A 83 13.71 -9.82 -18.89
CA ASN A 83 12.45 -10.58 -18.79
C ASN A 83 11.75 -10.43 -17.43
N THR A 84 12.36 -9.73 -16.48
CA THR A 84 11.89 -9.64 -15.09
C THR A 84 11.87 -8.19 -14.64
N ILE A 85 11.09 -7.91 -13.58
CA ILE A 85 11.17 -6.68 -12.80
C ILE A 85 11.51 -7.05 -11.36
N LYS A 86 12.29 -6.22 -10.69
CA LYS A 86 12.76 -6.42 -9.31
C LYS A 86 12.44 -5.22 -8.43
N GLY A 87 12.06 -5.51 -7.18
CA GLY A 87 11.95 -4.51 -6.13
C GLY A 87 10.80 -3.53 -6.30
N ALA A 88 11.07 -2.26 -6.04
CA ALA A 88 10.08 -1.20 -6.08
C ALA A 88 10.37 -0.20 -7.21
N TYR A 89 9.33 0.43 -7.75
CA TYR A 89 9.45 1.49 -8.74
C TYR A 89 8.40 2.59 -8.53
N GLN A 90 8.75 3.79 -8.95
CA GLN A 90 7.88 4.97 -8.87
C GLN A 90 6.89 5.01 -10.04
N LEU A 91 5.65 5.36 -9.76
CA LEU A 91 4.66 5.75 -10.76
C LEU A 91 4.91 7.24 -11.10
N LYS A 92 5.74 7.49 -12.12
CA LYS A 92 6.26 8.84 -12.42
C LYS A 92 5.18 9.73 -13.05
N PRO A 93 5.09 11.03 -12.66
CA PRO A 93 5.96 11.76 -11.73
C PRO A 93 5.43 11.84 -10.29
N THR A 94 4.55 10.97 -9.86
CA THR A 94 3.88 11.02 -8.55
C THR A 94 4.79 10.62 -7.40
N ARG A 95 4.33 10.81 -6.14
CA ARG A 95 4.98 10.27 -4.94
C ARG A 95 4.62 8.80 -4.69
N VAL A 96 3.81 8.19 -5.55
CA VAL A 96 3.33 6.81 -5.39
C VAL A 96 4.33 5.82 -5.93
N TRP A 97 4.63 4.78 -5.14
CA TRP A 97 5.54 3.70 -5.50
C TRP A 97 4.83 2.35 -5.45
N ASP A 98 5.02 1.56 -6.48
CA ASP A 98 4.72 0.13 -6.44
C ASP A 98 5.88 -0.59 -5.76
N SER A 99 5.63 -1.12 -4.58
CA SER A 99 6.59 -1.90 -3.78
C SER A 99 6.10 -3.35 -3.60
N ALA A 100 5.37 -3.88 -4.59
CA ALA A 100 4.81 -5.23 -4.54
C ALA A 100 5.88 -6.32 -4.42
N LEU A 101 7.10 -6.05 -4.86
CA LEU A 101 8.23 -6.98 -4.85
C LEU A 101 9.32 -6.57 -3.85
N SER A 102 9.05 -5.55 -3.04
CA SER A 102 9.97 -5.08 -1.98
C SER A 102 9.25 -5.08 -0.63
N PHE A 103 9.71 -5.90 0.31
CA PHE A 103 9.26 -5.86 1.70
C PHE A 103 10.40 -6.27 2.63
N THR A 104 11.13 -5.27 3.10
CA THR A 104 12.32 -5.47 3.94
C THR A 104 12.41 -4.43 5.06
N SER A 105 13.30 -4.67 6.01
CA SER A 105 13.53 -3.73 7.12
C SER A 105 14.07 -2.39 6.61
N ASN A 106 13.56 -1.30 7.19
CA ASN A 106 13.96 0.08 6.87
C ASN A 106 13.88 0.45 5.38
N MET A 107 12.90 -0.11 4.66
CA MET A 107 12.74 0.11 3.22
C MET A 107 12.08 1.45 2.86
N TYR A 108 11.46 2.12 3.81
CA TYR A 108 10.66 3.29 3.54
C TYR A 108 11.49 4.45 2.96
N ILE A 109 11.00 5.03 1.89
CA ILE A 109 11.58 6.21 1.23
C ILE A 109 10.81 7.46 1.69
N PRO A 110 11.45 8.45 2.32
CA PRO A 110 10.77 9.66 2.78
C PRO A 110 10.05 10.43 1.66
N ASN A 111 8.97 11.10 2.01
CA ASN A 111 8.11 11.88 1.11
C ASN A 111 7.43 11.06 0.01
N THR A 112 7.15 9.77 0.26
CA THR A 112 6.48 8.89 -0.69
C THR A 112 5.23 8.23 -0.10
N HIS A 113 4.43 7.64 -0.99
CA HIS A 113 3.37 6.69 -0.67
C HIS A 113 3.76 5.34 -1.26
N MET A 114 4.43 4.49 -0.46
CA MET A 114 4.86 3.17 -0.92
C MET A 114 3.74 2.15 -0.71
N CYS A 115 3.27 1.54 -1.78
CA CYS A 115 2.23 0.52 -1.72
C CYS A 115 2.86 -0.87 -1.70
N VAL A 116 2.62 -1.65 -0.64
CA VAL A 116 3.15 -3.00 -0.45
C VAL A 116 2.06 -4.05 -0.58
N SER A 117 2.43 -5.24 -1.06
CA SER A 117 1.49 -6.35 -1.29
C SER A 117 1.78 -7.54 -0.40
N PHE A 118 0.71 -8.08 0.19
CA PHE A 118 0.74 -9.32 0.98
C PHE A 118 -0.04 -10.45 0.31
N THR A 119 -0.56 -10.22 -0.92
CA THR A 119 -1.42 -11.15 -1.64
C THR A 119 -0.59 -12.18 -2.40
N GLY A 120 -0.78 -13.44 -2.06
CA GLY A 120 -0.25 -14.56 -2.82
C GLY A 120 0.99 -15.24 -2.24
N PRO A 121 1.39 -16.39 -2.83
CA PRO A 121 2.41 -17.27 -2.27
C PRO A 121 3.84 -16.76 -2.46
N TYR A 122 4.05 -15.84 -3.39
CA TYR A 122 5.39 -15.34 -3.74
C TYR A 122 5.81 -14.08 -2.97
N LYS A 123 4.91 -13.51 -2.14
CA LYS A 123 5.24 -12.31 -1.36
C LYS A 123 6.09 -12.65 -0.13
N THR A 124 6.90 -11.72 0.31
CA THR A 124 7.74 -11.88 1.50
C THR A 124 6.85 -12.09 2.74
N LEU A 125 5.87 -11.21 2.98
CA LEU A 125 4.78 -11.46 3.93
C LEU A 125 3.59 -12.09 3.18
N LYS A 126 3.28 -13.36 3.49
CA LYS A 126 2.33 -14.19 2.71
C LYS A 126 0.95 -14.25 3.37
N LEU A 127 0.12 -13.27 3.11
CA LEU A 127 -1.29 -13.35 3.42
C LEU A 127 -2.08 -13.83 2.19
N SER A 128 -3.28 -14.34 2.40
CA SER A 128 -4.16 -14.77 1.29
C SER A 128 -4.59 -13.57 0.44
N LYS A 129 -4.82 -12.43 1.08
CA LYS A 129 -5.16 -11.13 0.51
C LYS A 129 -4.62 -10.04 1.42
N GLY A 130 -4.33 -8.86 0.89
CA GLY A 130 -3.89 -7.73 1.71
C GLY A 130 -2.83 -6.88 1.02
N GLY A 131 -2.73 -5.66 1.48
CA GLY A 131 -1.73 -4.68 1.13
C GLY A 131 -1.68 -3.56 2.16
N ALA A 132 -0.78 -2.62 1.98
CA ALA A 132 -0.75 -1.42 2.81
C ALA A 132 -0.16 -0.24 2.03
N ILE A 133 -0.48 0.98 2.46
CA ILE A 133 0.22 2.21 2.10
C ILE A 133 1.16 2.56 3.25
N LEU A 134 2.43 2.78 2.95
CA LEU A 134 3.43 3.33 3.86
C LEU A 134 3.64 4.80 3.52
N THR A 135 3.61 5.69 4.51
CA THR A 135 3.74 7.13 4.28
C THR A 135 4.29 7.86 5.50
N ASP A 136 4.86 9.05 5.32
CA ASP A 136 5.21 10.01 6.37
C ASP A 136 4.25 11.21 6.41
N ASP A 137 3.32 11.31 5.47
CA ASP A 137 2.34 12.37 5.37
C ASP A 137 1.17 12.09 6.32
N TYR A 138 1.08 12.87 7.41
CA TYR A 138 0.05 12.72 8.44
C TYR A 138 -1.37 12.98 7.90
N GLU A 139 -1.54 14.00 7.06
CA GLU A 139 -2.86 14.32 6.48
C GLU A 139 -3.30 13.23 5.50
N ALA A 140 -2.35 12.70 4.71
CA ALA A 140 -2.62 11.55 3.84
C ALA A 140 -3.04 10.32 4.66
N MET A 141 -2.36 10.03 5.76
CA MET A 141 -2.69 8.91 6.65
C MET A 141 -4.13 9.04 7.19
N LEU A 142 -4.52 10.22 7.68
CA LEU A 142 -5.88 10.47 8.17
C LEU A 142 -6.91 10.28 7.06
N TRP A 143 -6.60 10.78 5.86
CA TRP A 143 -7.48 10.63 4.71
C TRP A 143 -7.60 9.16 4.27
N PHE A 144 -6.50 8.41 4.15
CA PHE A 144 -6.51 7.00 3.74
C PHE A 144 -7.30 6.12 4.72
N LYS A 145 -7.15 6.34 6.02
CA LYS A 145 -7.93 5.61 7.04
C LYS A 145 -9.42 5.78 6.84
N ARG A 146 -9.88 6.98 6.56
CA ARG A 146 -11.29 7.26 6.25
C ARG A 146 -11.69 6.71 4.88
N ALA A 147 -10.87 6.95 3.86
CA ALA A 147 -11.14 6.54 2.48
C ALA A 147 -11.36 5.03 2.37
N ARG A 148 -10.52 4.20 3.04
CA ARG A 148 -10.67 2.74 3.04
C ARG A 148 -11.92 2.25 3.75
N PHE A 149 -12.54 3.08 4.59
CA PHE A 149 -13.68 2.71 5.44
C PHE A 149 -14.96 3.50 5.08
N SER A 150 -15.24 3.61 3.79
CA SER A 150 -16.43 4.30 3.25
C SER A 150 -16.54 5.77 3.64
N GLY A 151 -15.42 6.47 3.83
CA GLY A 151 -15.35 7.86 4.29
C GLY A 151 -15.55 8.04 5.79
N ARG A 152 -15.78 6.95 6.51
CA ARG A 152 -16.05 6.95 7.96
C ARG A 152 -14.77 7.05 8.79
N ARG A 153 -14.92 7.55 10.01
CA ARG A 153 -13.91 7.43 11.07
C ARG A 153 -14.03 6.08 11.78
N GLU A 154 -12.96 5.66 12.42
CA GLU A 154 -12.93 4.46 13.27
C GLU A 154 -13.54 4.77 14.66
N THR A 155 -14.78 5.26 14.67
CA THR A 155 -15.54 5.64 15.85
C THR A 155 -16.94 5.01 15.83
N SER A 156 -17.73 5.26 16.89
CA SER A 156 -19.14 4.84 16.93
C SER A 156 -19.91 5.45 15.77
N TYR A 157 -20.84 4.70 15.18
CA TYR A 157 -21.71 5.18 14.10
C TYR A 157 -22.48 6.46 14.45
N HIS A 158 -22.86 6.62 15.73
CA HIS A 158 -23.58 7.80 16.21
C HIS A 158 -22.70 9.04 16.41
N ASP A 159 -21.38 8.84 16.51
CA ASP A 159 -20.41 9.91 16.75
C ASP A 159 -19.62 10.26 15.48
N ASP A 160 -20.02 9.69 14.34
CA ASP A 160 -19.35 9.91 13.06
C ASP A 160 -20.02 11.02 12.24
N TYR A 161 -19.20 11.72 11.44
CA TYR A 161 -19.67 12.73 10.47
C TYR A 161 -19.46 12.16 9.07
N PHE A 162 -20.53 12.03 8.29
CA PHE A 162 -20.50 11.50 6.93
C PHE A 162 -20.22 12.62 5.93
N ASP A 163 -19.04 13.20 5.99
CA ASP A 163 -18.61 14.37 5.22
C ASP A 163 -17.58 14.06 4.13
N MET A 164 -17.31 12.76 3.89
CA MET A 164 -16.33 12.30 2.94
C MET A 164 -16.81 11.07 2.19
N ILE A 165 -16.59 11.04 0.88
CA ILE A 165 -16.76 9.83 0.05
C ILE A 165 -15.55 8.92 0.26
N GLY A 166 -15.81 7.62 0.38
CA GLY A 166 -14.77 6.60 0.51
C GLY A 166 -15.19 5.28 -0.09
N TRP A 167 -14.36 4.28 0.12
CA TRP A 167 -14.51 2.92 -0.42
C TRP A 167 -14.50 1.89 0.69
N ASN A 168 -14.99 0.70 0.40
CA ASN A 168 -14.96 -0.44 1.32
C ASN A 168 -13.71 -1.30 1.04
N PHE A 169 -12.53 -0.76 1.40
CA PHE A 169 -11.21 -1.33 1.11
C PHE A 169 -10.42 -1.71 2.37
N TYR A 170 -11.06 -1.70 3.53
CA TYR A 170 -10.36 -2.03 4.78
C TYR A 170 -9.93 -3.49 4.82
N MET A 171 -8.79 -3.72 5.47
CA MET A 171 -8.32 -5.08 5.75
C MET A 171 -9.23 -5.76 6.76
N MET A 172 -9.62 -7.01 6.51
CA MET A 172 -10.38 -7.80 7.48
C MET A 172 -9.55 -8.02 8.76
N PRO A 173 -10.15 -7.86 9.95
CA PRO A 173 -9.43 -8.02 11.22
C PRO A 173 -8.74 -9.38 11.37
N GLU A 174 -9.31 -10.45 10.82
CA GLU A 174 -8.73 -11.79 10.83
C GLU A 174 -7.43 -11.86 10.00
N LEU A 175 -7.37 -11.13 8.89
CA LEU A 175 -6.15 -11.03 8.08
C LEU A 175 -5.09 -10.16 8.79
N ALA A 176 -5.50 -9.08 9.44
CA ALA A 176 -4.61 -8.25 10.26
C ALA A 176 -4.02 -9.05 11.42
N ALA A 177 -4.84 -9.85 12.12
CA ALA A 177 -4.38 -10.73 13.20
C ALA A 177 -3.36 -11.76 12.70
N ARG A 178 -3.64 -12.39 11.56
CA ARG A 178 -2.70 -13.30 10.91
C ARG A 178 -1.41 -12.59 10.50
N GLY A 179 -1.52 -11.39 9.94
CA GLY A 179 -0.38 -10.56 9.55
C GLY A 179 0.50 -10.24 10.76
N LEU A 180 -0.11 -9.79 11.85
CA LEU A 180 0.59 -9.48 13.10
C LEU A 180 1.35 -10.70 13.64
N LEU A 181 0.72 -11.88 13.67
CA LEU A 181 1.38 -13.12 14.06
C LEU A 181 2.56 -13.43 13.14
N MET A 182 2.39 -13.30 11.83
CA MET A 182 3.47 -13.60 10.87
C MET A 182 4.62 -12.59 10.94
N MET A 183 4.36 -11.35 11.33
CA MET A 183 5.43 -10.34 11.52
C MET A 183 6.47 -10.77 12.55
N THR A 184 6.13 -11.61 13.52
CA THR A 184 7.11 -12.15 14.48
C THR A 184 8.26 -12.90 13.80
N GLN A 185 8.04 -13.48 12.62
CA GLN A 185 9.07 -14.21 11.87
C GLN A 185 10.09 -13.30 11.18
N PHE A 186 9.80 -11.99 11.10
CA PHE A 186 10.65 -10.96 10.50
C PHE A 186 11.70 -10.39 11.47
N TYR A 187 11.78 -10.96 12.66
CA TYR A 187 12.76 -10.59 13.67
C TYR A 187 13.61 -11.80 14.07
N ASN A 188 14.86 -11.54 14.44
CA ASN A 188 15.75 -12.50 15.04
C ASN A 188 15.36 -12.73 16.52
N ILE A 189 15.97 -13.73 17.15
CA ILE A 189 15.74 -14.05 18.57
C ILE A 189 16.10 -12.87 19.50
N ASP A 190 17.08 -12.08 19.11
CA ASP A 190 17.53 -10.87 19.83
C ASP A 190 16.64 -9.63 19.59
N GLY A 191 15.57 -9.77 18.79
CA GLY A 191 14.64 -8.69 18.45
C GLY A 191 15.10 -7.79 17.31
N THR A 192 16.24 -8.05 16.67
CA THR A 192 16.68 -7.27 15.50
C THR A 192 15.86 -7.65 14.25
N PRO A 193 15.46 -6.66 13.41
CA PRO A 193 14.73 -6.96 12.19
C PRO A 193 15.61 -7.68 11.16
N LYS A 194 15.05 -8.69 10.50
CA LYS A 194 15.69 -9.38 9.38
C LYS A 194 15.61 -8.51 8.12
N HIS A 195 16.68 -8.46 7.39
CA HIS A 195 16.68 -7.88 6.06
C HIS A 195 16.28 -8.96 5.03
N ASN A 196 15.29 -8.66 4.18
CA ASN A 196 14.88 -9.53 3.08
C ASN A 196 15.32 -8.90 1.75
N GLU A 197 15.75 -9.72 0.82
CA GLU A 197 16.04 -9.26 -0.53
C GLU A 197 14.74 -8.97 -1.30
N ASP A 198 14.83 -8.04 -2.23
CA ASP A 198 13.75 -7.75 -3.16
C ASP A 198 13.44 -8.97 -4.03
N LEU A 199 12.16 -9.20 -4.23
CA LEU A 199 11.68 -10.23 -5.13
C LEU A 199 11.89 -9.80 -6.58
N GLU A 200 12.07 -10.78 -7.45
CA GLU A 200 12.17 -10.61 -8.88
C GLU A 200 11.19 -11.58 -9.58
N LEU A 201 10.32 -11.03 -10.42
CA LEU A 201 9.28 -11.81 -11.09
C LEU A 201 9.21 -11.47 -12.60
N PRO A 202 8.93 -12.48 -13.44
CA PRO A 202 8.63 -12.25 -14.85
C PRO A 202 7.17 -11.77 -14.99
N TYR A 203 6.98 -10.52 -15.29
CA TYR A 203 5.68 -10.00 -15.68
C TYR A 203 5.54 -9.89 -17.20
N PRO A 204 4.33 -10.01 -17.75
CA PRO A 204 4.09 -9.77 -19.17
C PRO A 204 4.44 -8.32 -19.53
N ASP A 205 4.88 -8.12 -20.78
CA ASP A 205 5.02 -6.80 -21.37
C ASP A 205 3.62 -6.30 -21.78
N LEU A 206 3.22 -5.16 -21.24
CA LEU A 206 1.89 -4.57 -21.42
C LEU A 206 1.89 -3.38 -22.41
N SER A 207 3.07 -3.02 -22.98
CA SER A 207 3.20 -1.91 -23.94
C SER A 207 2.67 -2.25 -25.32
#